data_3d7d7ee6b3e6d12fa251bb16be81cc3a
#
_entry.id   3d7d7ee6b3e6d12fa251bb16be81cc3a
#
_cell.length_a   1.000
_cell.length_b   1.000
_cell.length_c   1.000
_cell.angle_alpha   90.00
_cell.angle_beta   90.00
_cell.angle_gamma   90.00
#
_symmetry.space_group_name_H-M   'P 1'
#
loop_
_entity.id
_entity.type
_entity.pdbx_description
1 polymer ?
#
loop_
_entity_poly.entity_id
_entity_poly.type
_entity_poly.pdbx_seq_one_letter_code
_entity_poly.pdbx_strand_id
1 'polypeptide(L)'
;MSKPRTILVVDDELSMREFLEVLLSKEGYKVSVAKNGKQAVNMIEKNEYDLVLSDIRLGDITGLEVLKEAKKKNPDTAIIMISAYSTTEIAVEAMNHGAYDFVPKPFDNIELKLTIQKALELKTLDQEKEKASSELRDNIHFNRIIGKSPGMQAIYKRVEQICLTKTNILITGESGTGKELI
;
A
#
# COMPACT_ATOMS: atom_id res chain seq x y z
N MET A 1 -4.16 18.71 -11.71
CA MET A 1 -3.24 18.72 -10.54
C MET A 1 -3.55 17.50 -9.71
N SER A 2 -2.59 16.61 -9.47
CA SER A 2 -2.78 15.43 -8.60
C SER A 2 -3.03 15.90 -7.16
N LYS A 3 -3.91 15.20 -6.45
CA LYS A 3 -4.20 15.47 -5.03
C LYS A 3 -2.90 15.31 -4.21
N PRO A 4 -2.56 16.24 -3.30
CA PRO A 4 -1.37 16.10 -2.48
C PRO A 4 -1.43 14.82 -1.65
N ARG A 5 -0.31 14.11 -1.56
CA ARG A 5 -0.18 12.90 -0.75
C ARG A 5 -0.32 13.23 0.73
N THR A 6 -0.99 12.35 1.46
CA THR A 6 -1.29 12.52 2.89
C THR A 6 -0.36 11.68 3.75
N ILE A 7 0.32 12.32 4.71
CA ILE A 7 1.25 11.66 5.63
C ILE A 7 0.77 11.87 7.07
N LEU A 8 0.75 10.80 7.86
CA LEU A 8 0.57 10.88 9.31
C LEU A 8 1.92 10.70 10.00
N VAL A 9 2.32 11.66 10.81
CA VAL A 9 3.51 11.59 11.66
C VAL A 9 3.08 11.28 13.09
N VAL A 10 3.68 10.24 13.68
CA VAL A 10 3.38 9.78 15.04
C VAL A 10 4.67 9.73 15.85
N ASP A 11 4.79 10.61 16.83
CA ASP A 11 5.95 10.69 17.73
C ASP A 11 5.48 11.31 19.04
N ASP A 12 5.96 10.88 20.20
CA ASP A 12 5.59 11.45 21.49
C ASP A 12 6.37 12.75 21.81
N GLU A 13 7.50 12.97 21.12
CA GLU A 13 8.32 14.17 21.26
C GLU A 13 7.78 15.32 20.38
N LEU A 14 7.42 16.44 21.00
CA LEU A 14 6.86 17.61 20.29
C LEU A 14 7.82 18.17 19.24
N SER A 15 9.09 18.33 19.60
CA SER A 15 10.12 18.87 18.71
C SER A 15 10.28 18.04 17.43
N MET A 16 10.24 16.71 17.56
CA MET A 16 10.33 15.81 16.41
C MET A 16 9.09 15.91 15.50
N ARG A 17 7.87 15.97 16.10
CA ARG A 17 6.64 16.16 15.31
C ARG A 17 6.66 17.47 14.54
N GLU A 18 6.99 18.59 15.17
CA GLU A 18 7.05 19.91 14.52
C GLU A 18 8.11 19.93 13.42
N PHE A 19 9.28 19.36 13.70
CA PHE A 19 10.36 19.24 12.71
C PHE A 19 9.90 18.46 11.46
N LEU A 20 9.33 17.27 11.65
CA LEU A 20 8.88 16.42 10.55
C LEU A 20 7.70 17.05 9.79
N GLU A 21 6.77 17.71 10.51
CA GLU A 21 5.65 18.42 9.89
C GLU A 21 6.16 19.52 8.95
N VAL A 22 7.11 20.35 9.41
CA VAL A 22 7.69 21.42 8.59
C VAL A 22 8.50 20.85 7.42
N LEU A 23 9.32 19.81 7.69
CA LEU A 23 10.15 19.18 6.67
C LEU A 23 9.30 18.62 5.52
N LEU A 24 8.26 17.86 5.85
CA LEU A 24 7.43 17.17 4.86
C LEU A 24 6.42 18.11 4.18
N SER A 25 5.92 19.13 4.89
CA SER A 25 5.05 20.15 4.29
C SER A 25 5.79 20.98 3.21
N LYS A 26 7.09 21.24 3.40
CA LYS A 26 7.94 21.90 2.37
C LYS A 26 8.09 21.05 1.11
N GLU A 27 8.02 19.74 1.20
CA GLU A 27 8.03 18.82 0.04
C GLU A 27 6.64 18.71 -0.64
N GLY A 28 5.63 19.43 -0.16
CA GLY A 28 4.29 19.47 -0.76
C GLY A 28 3.34 18.37 -0.26
N TYR A 29 3.71 17.64 0.78
CA TYR A 29 2.81 16.67 1.41
C TYR A 29 1.79 17.34 2.33
N LYS A 30 0.60 16.75 2.43
CA LYS A 30 -0.38 17.13 3.45
C LYS A 30 -0.09 16.32 4.71
N VAL A 31 0.45 16.98 5.74
CA VAL A 31 0.89 16.32 6.97
C VAL A 31 -0.18 16.46 8.05
N SER A 32 -0.38 15.37 8.80
CA SER A 32 -1.14 15.34 10.05
C SER A 32 -0.23 14.78 11.13
N VAL A 33 -0.39 15.21 12.37
CA VAL A 33 0.46 14.79 13.48
C VAL A 33 -0.37 14.15 14.60
N ALA A 34 0.17 13.09 15.22
CA ALA A 34 -0.36 12.45 16.40
C ALA A 34 0.72 12.39 17.49
N LYS A 35 0.35 12.73 18.72
CA LYS A 35 1.26 12.81 19.86
C LYS A 35 1.44 11.49 20.63
N ASN A 36 0.66 10.47 20.27
CA ASN A 36 0.72 9.14 20.86
C ASN A 36 0.02 8.11 19.96
N GLY A 37 0.19 6.83 20.26
CA GLY A 37 -0.31 5.74 19.43
C GLY A 37 -1.84 5.65 19.39
N LYS A 38 -2.54 5.87 20.52
CA LYS A 38 -4.02 5.85 20.54
C LYS A 38 -4.63 6.94 19.67
N GLN A 39 -4.02 8.14 19.70
CA GLN A 39 -4.44 9.21 18.81
C GLN A 39 -4.19 8.83 17.34
N ALA A 40 -3.04 8.24 17.02
CA ALA A 40 -2.73 7.79 15.68
C ALA A 40 -3.74 6.76 15.17
N VAL A 41 -4.05 5.74 15.97
CA VAL A 41 -5.07 4.72 15.61
C VAL A 41 -6.44 5.37 15.35
N ASN A 42 -6.90 6.26 16.21
CA ASN A 42 -8.18 6.98 16.01
C ASN A 42 -8.18 7.82 14.73
N MET A 43 -7.03 8.45 14.39
CA MET A 43 -6.89 9.21 13.15
C MET A 43 -6.88 8.31 11.92
N ILE A 44 -6.22 7.15 11.98
CA ILE A 44 -6.19 6.13 10.92
C ILE A 44 -7.58 5.54 10.68
N GLU A 45 -8.36 5.31 11.73
CA GLU A 45 -9.74 4.82 11.60
C GLU A 45 -10.65 5.79 10.83
N LYS A 46 -10.47 7.10 11.05
CA LYS A 46 -11.31 8.17 10.49
C LYS A 46 -10.87 8.70 9.14
N ASN A 47 -9.59 8.56 8.82
CA ASN A 47 -8.98 9.14 7.62
C ASN A 47 -8.13 8.11 6.88
N GLU A 48 -7.93 8.35 5.59
CA GLU A 48 -6.97 7.60 4.78
C GLU A 48 -5.65 8.36 4.71
N TYR A 49 -4.56 7.64 4.89
CA TYR A 49 -3.20 8.14 4.74
C TYR A 49 -2.45 7.36 3.67
N ASP A 50 -1.66 8.06 2.87
CA ASP A 50 -0.77 7.42 1.89
C ASP A 50 0.43 6.80 2.59
N LEU A 51 0.92 7.47 3.64
CA LEU A 51 2.05 7.02 4.43
C LEU A 51 1.86 7.36 5.91
N VAL A 52 2.30 6.46 6.78
CA VAL A 52 2.43 6.68 8.22
C VAL A 52 3.91 6.61 8.59
N LEU A 53 4.41 7.64 9.26
CA LEU A 53 5.76 7.74 9.81
C LEU A 53 5.64 7.69 11.33
N SER A 54 6.04 6.59 11.95
CA SER A 54 5.79 6.36 13.38
C SER A 54 7.05 6.05 14.16
N ASP A 55 7.22 6.71 15.30
CA ASP A 55 8.16 6.22 16.33
C ASP A 55 7.66 4.88 16.89
N ILE A 56 8.57 4.06 17.34
CA ILE A 56 8.27 2.78 18.00
C ILE A 56 7.79 3.01 19.43
N ARG A 57 8.38 3.98 20.14
CA ARG A 57 8.03 4.32 21.52
C ARG A 57 7.10 5.54 21.53
N LEU A 58 5.86 5.35 21.96
CA LEU A 58 4.83 6.39 21.95
C LEU A 58 4.21 6.65 23.32
N GLY A 59 4.77 6.08 24.36
CA GLY A 59 4.37 6.29 25.75
C GLY A 59 3.08 5.59 26.20
N ASP A 60 2.16 5.31 25.28
CA ASP A 60 0.88 4.62 25.57
C ASP A 60 0.78 3.23 24.94
N ILE A 61 0.74 3.13 23.63
CA ILE A 61 0.87 1.89 22.86
C ILE A 61 2.12 1.98 21.98
N THR A 62 2.61 0.83 21.51
CA THR A 62 3.81 0.80 20.66
C THR A 62 3.52 1.23 19.23
N GLY A 63 4.52 1.78 18.54
CA GLY A 63 4.40 2.04 17.11
C GLY A 63 4.17 0.78 16.27
N LEU A 64 4.56 -0.41 16.77
CA LEU A 64 4.24 -1.70 16.15
C LEU A 64 2.73 -2.01 16.22
N GLU A 65 2.04 -1.60 17.29
CA GLU A 65 0.58 -1.72 17.36
C GLU A 65 -0.10 -0.75 16.38
N VAL A 66 0.43 0.48 16.27
CA VAL A 66 -0.04 1.43 15.25
C VAL A 66 0.14 0.88 13.83
N LEU A 67 1.29 0.26 13.54
CA LEU A 67 1.57 -0.43 12.28
C LEU A 67 0.53 -1.52 11.99
N LYS A 68 0.27 -2.40 12.96
CA LYS A 68 -0.70 -3.50 12.82
C LYS A 68 -2.11 -2.98 12.51
N GLU A 69 -2.58 -1.97 13.26
CA GLU A 69 -3.90 -1.37 13.04
C GLU A 69 -3.99 -0.61 11.71
N ALA A 70 -2.92 0.09 11.30
CA ALA A 70 -2.88 0.76 10.02
C ALA A 70 -2.96 -0.24 8.84
N LYS A 71 -2.19 -1.33 8.91
CA LYS A 71 -2.23 -2.40 7.88
C LYS A 71 -3.55 -3.16 7.84
N LYS A 72 -4.19 -3.36 8.98
CA LYS A 72 -5.52 -3.95 9.07
C LYS A 72 -6.59 -3.07 8.42
N LYS A 73 -6.52 -1.75 8.61
CA LYS A 73 -7.44 -0.77 8.02
C LYS A 73 -7.23 -0.63 6.52
N ASN A 74 -5.99 -0.47 6.10
CA ASN A 74 -5.61 -0.34 4.68
C ASN A 74 -4.22 -0.97 4.46
N PRO A 75 -4.15 -2.18 3.87
CA PRO A 75 -2.89 -2.86 3.58
C PRO A 75 -1.93 -2.05 2.70
N ASP A 76 -2.46 -1.15 1.84
CA ASP A 76 -1.68 -0.34 0.90
C ASP A 76 -1.05 0.90 1.53
N THR A 77 -1.39 1.23 2.78
CA THR A 77 -0.73 2.34 3.48
C THR A 77 0.75 2.01 3.67
N ALA A 78 1.64 2.82 3.13
CA ALA A 78 3.06 2.70 3.39
C ALA A 78 3.36 3.10 4.84
N ILE A 79 4.18 2.30 5.54
CA ILE A 79 4.51 2.57 6.94
C ILE A 79 6.02 2.53 7.11
N ILE A 80 6.59 3.63 7.58
CA ILE A 80 8.00 3.75 7.91
C ILE A 80 8.11 3.91 9.42
N MET A 81 8.91 3.04 10.04
CA MET A 81 9.18 3.10 11.47
C MET A 81 10.43 3.93 11.72
N ILE A 82 10.39 4.80 12.71
CA ILE A 82 11.57 5.57 13.16
C ILE A 82 11.87 5.17 14.61
N SER A 83 13.14 5.00 14.97
CA SER A 83 13.47 4.73 16.37
C SER A 83 14.91 5.11 16.75
N ALA A 84 15.07 5.64 17.95
CA ALA A 84 16.36 5.78 18.59
C ALA A 84 16.93 4.44 19.13
N TYR A 85 16.07 3.43 19.26
CA TYR A 85 16.41 2.10 19.77
C TYR A 85 16.24 1.07 18.64
N SER A 86 17.23 1.04 17.75
CA SER A 86 17.26 0.09 16.64
C SER A 86 17.97 -1.20 17.06
N THR A 87 17.24 -2.12 17.68
CA THR A 87 17.73 -3.50 17.73
C THR A 87 17.30 -4.23 16.46
N THR A 88 18.13 -5.18 16.03
CA THR A 88 17.83 -5.99 14.82
C THR A 88 16.49 -6.70 14.95
N GLU A 89 16.15 -7.16 16.16
CA GLU A 89 14.91 -7.87 16.45
C GLU A 89 13.67 -7.00 16.20
N ILE A 90 13.69 -5.74 16.66
CA ILE A 90 12.58 -4.81 16.48
C ILE A 90 12.40 -4.42 15.00
N ALA A 91 13.51 -4.21 14.29
CA ALA A 91 13.47 -3.92 12.87
C ALA A 91 12.89 -5.11 12.07
N VAL A 92 13.34 -6.33 12.38
CA VAL A 92 12.81 -7.56 11.77
C VAL A 92 11.32 -7.75 12.09
N GLU A 93 10.90 -7.49 13.34
CA GLU A 93 9.49 -7.56 13.71
C GLU A 93 8.64 -6.56 12.93
N ALA A 94 9.09 -5.31 12.80
CA ALA A 94 8.41 -4.29 12.01
C ALA A 94 8.25 -4.73 10.54
N MET A 95 9.32 -5.21 9.92
CA MET A 95 9.29 -5.69 8.53
C MET A 95 8.34 -6.89 8.36
N ASN A 96 8.34 -7.84 9.29
CA ASN A 96 7.43 -9.00 9.28
C ASN A 96 5.95 -8.58 9.40
N HIS A 97 5.65 -7.45 10.05
CA HIS A 97 4.30 -6.89 10.13
C HIS A 97 3.95 -5.96 8.97
N GLY A 98 4.81 -5.86 7.95
CA GLY A 98 4.54 -5.13 6.73
C GLY A 98 4.95 -3.65 6.78
N ALA A 99 5.89 -3.26 7.64
CA ALA A 99 6.54 -1.97 7.50
C ALA A 99 7.25 -1.90 6.14
N TYR A 100 7.22 -0.75 5.51
CA TYR A 100 7.96 -0.49 4.28
C TYR A 100 9.45 -0.38 4.56
N ASP A 101 9.81 0.35 5.62
CA ASP A 101 11.20 0.55 6.00
C ASP A 101 11.32 0.90 7.50
N PHE A 102 12.56 0.84 7.99
CA PHE A 102 12.92 1.16 9.35
C PHE A 102 14.11 2.13 9.35
N VAL A 103 13.92 3.33 9.91
CA VAL A 103 14.92 4.41 9.92
C VAL A 103 15.42 4.65 11.35
N PRO A 104 16.72 4.43 11.63
CA PRO A 104 17.27 4.69 12.94
C PRO A 104 17.42 6.22 13.21
N LYS A 105 17.18 6.67 14.43
CA LYS A 105 17.54 8.02 14.90
C LYS A 105 18.98 8.00 15.44
N PRO A 106 19.83 9.01 15.15
CA PRO A 106 19.58 10.14 14.27
C PRO A 106 19.63 9.77 12.80
N PHE A 107 18.77 10.36 11.98
CA PHE A 107 18.69 10.12 10.53
C PHE A 107 19.09 11.35 9.73
N ASP A 108 19.56 11.13 8.52
CA ASP A 108 19.78 12.19 7.55
C ASP A 108 18.45 12.59 6.86
N ASN A 109 18.23 13.90 6.73
CA ASN A 109 16.98 14.43 6.16
C ASN A 109 16.80 14.06 4.68
N ILE A 110 17.91 13.96 3.94
CA ILE A 110 17.87 13.61 2.50
C ILE A 110 17.50 12.13 2.38
N GLU A 111 18.11 11.28 3.21
CA GLU A 111 17.83 9.84 3.23
C GLU A 111 16.37 9.57 3.60
N LEU A 112 15.85 10.22 4.66
CA LEU A 112 14.44 10.08 5.05
C LEU A 112 13.49 10.50 3.93
N LYS A 113 13.75 11.64 3.26
CA LYS A 113 12.93 12.12 2.13
C LYS A 113 12.95 11.12 0.97
N LEU A 114 14.10 10.57 0.62
CA LEU A 114 14.23 9.57 -0.43
C LEU A 114 13.48 8.27 -0.09
N THR A 115 13.53 7.83 1.15
CA THR A 115 12.80 6.65 1.63
C THR A 115 11.29 6.88 1.52
N ILE A 116 10.79 8.04 1.96
CA ILE A 116 9.38 8.42 1.84
C ILE A 116 8.93 8.47 0.38
N GLN A 117 9.73 9.11 -0.48
CA GLN A 117 9.42 9.20 -1.91
C GLN A 117 9.30 7.81 -2.56
N LYS A 118 10.27 6.93 -2.33
CA LYS A 118 10.25 5.55 -2.85
C LYS A 118 9.03 4.76 -2.35
N ALA A 119 8.68 4.91 -1.06
CA ALA A 119 7.51 4.25 -0.49
C ALA A 119 6.20 4.68 -1.18
N LEU A 120 6.07 5.97 -1.48
CA LEU A 120 4.90 6.53 -2.16
C LEU A 120 4.86 6.21 -3.66
N GLU A 121 6.01 6.10 -4.32
CA GLU A 121 6.11 5.71 -5.74
C GLU A 121 5.72 4.24 -5.95
N LEU A 122 6.20 3.32 -5.12
CA LEU A 122 5.81 1.92 -5.18
C LEU A 122 4.30 1.74 -5.03
N LYS A 123 3.67 2.45 -4.09
CA LYS A 123 2.21 2.45 -3.95
C LYS A 123 1.50 2.89 -5.23
N THR A 124 2.04 3.90 -5.94
CA THR A 124 1.46 4.37 -7.20
C THR A 124 1.55 3.30 -8.29
N LEU A 125 2.71 2.66 -8.43
CA LEU A 125 2.93 1.61 -9.43
C LEU A 125 2.04 0.39 -9.18
N ASP A 126 1.82 0.00 -7.93
CA ASP A 126 0.93 -1.11 -7.59
C ASP A 126 -0.54 -0.75 -7.87
N GLN A 127 -0.96 0.46 -7.54
CA GLN A 127 -2.31 0.96 -7.89
C GLN A 127 -2.51 1.10 -9.41
N GLU A 128 -1.50 1.52 -10.16
CA GLU A 128 -1.57 1.57 -11.63
C GLU A 128 -1.63 0.18 -12.24
N LYS A 129 -0.88 -0.79 -11.71
CA LYS A 129 -0.98 -2.20 -12.12
C LYS A 129 -2.35 -2.80 -11.81
N GLU A 130 -2.91 -2.53 -10.64
CA GLU A 130 -4.25 -2.98 -10.29
C GLU A 130 -5.33 -2.33 -11.16
N LYS A 131 -5.22 -1.02 -11.43
CA LYS A 131 -6.13 -0.33 -12.36
C LYS A 131 -5.99 -0.85 -13.78
N ALA A 132 -4.76 -0.98 -14.29
CA ALA A 132 -4.53 -1.55 -15.62
C ALA A 132 -5.04 -2.99 -15.71
N SER A 133 -4.89 -3.80 -14.65
CA SER A 133 -5.44 -5.16 -14.61
C SER A 133 -6.96 -5.18 -14.47
N SER A 134 -7.57 -4.23 -13.75
CA SER A 134 -9.03 -4.09 -13.68
C SER A 134 -9.62 -3.53 -14.97
N GLU A 135 -8.98 -2.54 -15.59
CA GLU A 135 -9.37 -2.03 -16.91
C GLU A 135 -9.19 -3.09 -18.02
N LEU A 136 -8.16 -3.94 -17.92
CA LEU A 136 -8.03 -5.13 -18.76
C LEU A 136 -9.13 -6.15 -18.47
N ARG A 137 -9.49 -6.37 -17.21
CA ARG A 137 -10.63 -7.23 -16.84
C ARG A 137 -11.96 -6.65 -17.32
N ASP A 138 -12.15 -5.33 -17.23
CA ASP A 138 -13.35 -4.64 -17.73
C ASP A 138 -13.36 -4.53 -19.24
N ASN A 139 -12.22 -4.45 -19.92
CA ASN A 139 -12.09 -4.45 -21.38
C ASN A 139 -12.02 -5.86 -21.99
N ILE A 140 -11.62 -6.87 -21.24
CA ILE A 140 -11.89 -8.28 -21.55
C ILE A 140 -13.36 -8.56 -21.14
N HIS A 141 -14.24 -7.69 -21.56
CA HIS A 141 -15.63 -8.06 -21.62
C HIS A 141 -15.76 -9.13 -22.69
N PHE A 142 -16.00 -10.32 -22.26
CA PHE A 142 -16.65 -11.35 -23.06
C PHE A 142 -18.06 -10.87 -23.52
N ASN A 143 -18.19 -9.55 -23.80
CA ASN A 143 -19.44 -8.92 -24.23
C ASN A 143 -19.96 -9.49 -25.58
N ARG A 144 -19.14 -10.29 -26.24
CA ARG A 144 -19.54 -11.04 -27.46
C ARG A 144 -19.92 -12.49 -27.18
N ILE A 145 -19.57 -13.01 -25.98
CA ILE A 145 -19.89 -14.41 -25.64
C ILE A 145 -20.98 -14.40 -24.58
N ILE A 146 -22.19 -14.75 -24.98
CA ILE A 146 -23.32 -14.85 -24.06
C ILE A 146 -23.32 -16.25 -23.44
N GLY A 147 -22.88 -16.38 -22.17
CA GLY A 147 -22.91 -17.66 -21.47
C GLY A 147 -22.89 -17.49 -19.97
N LYS A 148 -24.01 -17.77 -19.30
CA LYS A 148 -24.12 -17.78 -17.82
C LYS A 148 -24.07 -19.18 -17.22
N SER A 149 -23.79 -20.21 -18.02
CA SER A 149 -23.71 -21.59 -17.52
C SER A 149 -22.47 -21.79 -16.62
N PRO A 150 -22.53 -22.71 -15.65
CA PRO A 150 -21.37 -23.01 -14.79
C PRO A 150 -20.12 -23.42 -15.57
N GLY A 151 -20.30 -24.11 -16.72
CA GLY A 151 -19.21 -24.50 -17.60
C GLY A 151 -18.53 -23.31 -18.25
N MET A 152 -19.28 -22.32 -18.75
CA MET A 152 -18.72 -21.08 -19.32
C MET A 152 -18.02 -20.24 -18.27
N GLN A 153 -18.55 -20.15 -17.07
CA GLN A 153 -17.89 -19.44 -15.96
C GLN A 153 -16.54 -20.06 -15.59
N ALA A 154 -16.43 -21.39 -15.65
CA ALA A 154 -15.16 -22.08 -15.43
C ALA A 154 -14.13 -21.80 -16.53
N ILE A 155 -14.59 -21.68 -17.81
CA ILE A 155 -13.76 -21.31 -18.96
C ILE A 155 -13.24 -19.88 -18.78
N TYR A 156 -14.11 -18.92 -18.46
CA TYR A 156 -13.73 -17.52 -18.24
C TYR A 156 -12.65 -17.38 -17.16
N LYS A 157 -12.83 -18.04 -16.00
CA LYS A 157 -11.82 -18.08 -14.94
C LYS A 157 -10.46 -18.63 -15.41
N ARG A 158 -10.48 -19.67 -16.25
CA ARG A 158 -9.23 -20.22 -16.81
C ARG A 158 -8.56 -19.27 -17.77
N VAL A 159 -9.33 -18.63 -18.67
CA VAL A 159 -8.80 -17.66 -19.61
C VAL A 159 -8.18 -16.47 -18.88
N GLU A 160 -8.83 -15.92 -17.86
CA GLU A 160 -8.30 -14.85 -17.01
C GLU A 160 -6.95 -15.22 -16.37
N GLN A 161 -6.82 -16.45 -15.87
CA GLN A 161 -5.56 -16.92 -15.25
C GLN A 161 -4.42 -17.07 -16.27
N ILE A 162 -4.74 -17.42 -17.52
CA ILE A 162 -3.76 -17.75 -18.55
C ILE A 162 -3.33 -16.51 -19.34
N CYS A 163 -4.21 -15.51 -19.52
CA CYS A 163 -3.90 -14.25 -20.21
C CYS A 163 -2.70 -13.50 -19.62
N LEU A 164 -2.37 -13.74 -18.36
CA LEU A 164 -1.21 -13.14 -17.67
C LEU A 164 0.10 -13.91 -17.90
N THR A 165 0.06 -15.03 -18.66
CA THR A 165 1.22 -15.88 -18.91
C THR A 165 1.61 -15.88 -20.39
N LYS A 166 2.90 -16.13 -20.71
CA LYS A 166 3.38 -16.31 -22.08
C LYS A 166 3.25 -17.80 -22.53
N THR A 167 2.09 -18.41 -22.26
CA THR A 167 1.88 -19.84 -22.54
C THR A 167 1.04 -20.01 -23.81
N ASN A 168 1.42 -20.94 -24.69
CA ASN A 168 0.60 -21.32 -25.83
C ASN A 168 -0.59 -22.13 -25.35
N ILE A 169 -1.81 -21.78 -25.81
CA ILE A 169 -3.06 -22.41 -25.43
C ILE A 169 -3.68 -23.06 -26.65
N LEU A 170 -4.14 -24.28 -26.50
CA LEU A 170 -4.95 -24.96 -27.51
C LEU A 170 -6.42 -25.00 -27.03
N ILE A 171 -7.30 -24.38 -27.82
CA ILE A 171 -8.76 -24.40 -27.58
C ILE A 171 -9.38 -25.46 -28.47
N THR A 172 -10.03 -26.45 -27.86
CA THR A 172 -10.72 -27.55 -28.58
C THR A 172 -12.20 -27.54 -28.29
N GLY A 173 -13.00 -27.99 -29.26
CA GLY A 173 -14.47 -28.10 -29.16
C GLY A 173 -15.08 -28.38 -30.50
N GLU A 174 -16.37 -28.69 -30.55
CA GLU A 174 -17.12 -28.95 -31.76
C GLU A 174 -17.18 -27.73 -32.69
N SER A 175 -17.45 -27.96 -34.01
CA SER A 175 -17.58 -26.88 -34.97
C SER A 175 -18.77 -26.00 -34.63
N GLY A 176 -18.62 -24.65 -34.70
CA GLY A 176 -19.67 -23.69 -34.41
C GLY A 176 -19.89 -23.36 -32.93
N THR A 177 -19.02 -23.81 -32.02
CA THR A 177 -19.14 -23.50 -30.57
C THR A 177 -18.57 -22.14 -30.17
N GLY A 178 -18.15 -21.30 -31.12
CA GLY A 178 -17.64 -19.94 -30.83
C GLY A 178 -16.22 -19.89 -30.30
N LYS A 179 -15.36 -20.90 -30.59
CA LYS A 179 -13.97 -20.93 -30.15
C LYS A 179 -13.15 -19.71 -30.57
N GLU A 180 -13.52 -19.13 -31.71
CA GLU A 180 -12.93 -17.91 -32.26
C GLU A 180 -13.22 -16.64 -31.43
N LEU A 181 -14.15 -16.72 -30.48
CA LEU A 181 -14.50 -15.60 -29.60
C LEU A 181 -13.74 -15.60 -28.28
N ILE A 182 -13.00 -16.67 -27.97
CA ILE A 182 -12.17 -16.83 -26.79
C ILE A 182 -10.71 -16.47 -27.11
#